data_d407fd84daa43b51d6f95df324c4e504
#
_entry.id   d407fd84daa43b51d6f95df324c4e504
#
_cell.length_a   1.000
_cell.length_b   1.000
_cell.length_c   1.000
_cell.angle_alpha   90.00
_cell.angle_beta   90.00
_cell.angle_gamma   90.00
#
_symmetry.space_group_name_H-M   'P 1'
#
loop_
_entity.id
_entity.type
_entity.pdbx_description
1 polymer ?
#
loop_
_entity_poly.entity_id
_entity_poly.type
_entity_poly.pdbx_seq_one_letter_code
_entity_poly.pdbx_strand_id
1 'polypeptide(L)'
;LLQDGKVAEAVNGDAQVFMYVNPDDAEKNFLINTLLLDEHTLNSSLDPNELGRLEFEANHMAIISKRPRRYSSKDNFLLKVDSIGLFLFTDKLVMITQEEFLFEGRIFAKLRSVQDVFIKVIFSFIRHFEEHLIVIRGISDELEAEINMSMSNKNLIYMFNIEKSLVYYLNAINSNGKVI
;
A
#
# COMPACT_ATOMS: atom_id res chain seq x y z
N LEU A 1 -0.68 8.66 17.31
CA LEU A 1 -0.82 8.23 18.70
C LEU A 1 -1.70 6.97 18.78
N LEU A 2 -1.32 6.02 19.62
CA LEU A 2 -2.15 4.88 19.97
C LEU A 2 -3.00 5.24 21.20
N GLN A 3 -4.30 5.36 21.00
CA GLN A 3 -5.24 5.71 22.07
C GLN A 3 -6.45 4.79 22.05
N ASP A 4 -6.81 4.21 23.20
CA ASP A 4 -7.94 3.27 23.35
C ASP A 4 -7.92 2.10 22.35
N GLY A 5 -6.71 1.64 21.99
CA GLY A 5 -6.53 0.56 21.02
C GLY A 5 -6.82 0.94 19.57
N LYS A 6 -6.73 2.22 19.21
CA LYS A 6 -6.89 2.76 17.85
C LYS A 6 -5.78 3.74 17.53
N VAL A 7 -5.58 4.01 16.25
CA VAL A 7 -4.75 5.12 15.78
C VAL A 7 -5.62 6.39 15.81
N ALA A 8 -5.19 7.38 16.58
CA ALA A 8 -5.81 8.71 16.65
C ALA A 8 -4.78 9.77 16.23
N GLU A 9 -5.25 10.91 15.74
CA GLU A 9 -4.38 12.05 15.46
C GLU A 9 -3.67 12.51 16.75
N ALA A 10 -2.37 12.80 16.65
CA ALA A 10 -1.59 13.31 17.76
C ALA A 10 -1.61 14.85 17.74
N VAL A 11 -2.04 15.44 18.84
CA VAL A 11 -2.13 16.92 18.96
C VAL A 11 -0.84 17.51 19.54
N ASN A 12 -0.02 16.76 20.28
CA ASN A 12 1.07 17.28 21.11
C ASN A 12 2.38 16.48 21.01
N GLY A 13 2.83 16.12 19.82
CA GLY A 13 4.19 15.55 19.66
C GLY A 13 4.40 14.09 20.15
N ASP A 14 3.40 13.46 20.78
CA ASP A 14 3.46 12.08 21.28
C ASP A 14 3.11 11.03 20.20
N ALA A 15 3.32 11.38 18.91
CA ALA A 15 3.02 10.50 17.81
C ALA A 15 3.96 9.29 17.79
N GLN A 16 3.37 8.11 17.63
CA GLN A 16 4.11 6.86 17.45
C GLN A 16 4.01 6.33 16.03
N VAL A 17 3.07 6.85 15.25
CA VAL A 17 2.90 6.53 13.82
C VAL A 17 2.96 7.83 13.04
N PHE A 18 3.92 7.92 12.13
CA PHE A 18 4.14 9.07 11.26
C PHE A 18 3.85 8.63 9.82
N MET A 19 3.06 9.41 9.10
CA MET A 19 2.77 9.14 7.71
C MET A 19 3.15 10.36 6.86
N TYR A 20 4.08 10.13 5.94
CA TYR A 20 4.52 11.11 4.95
C TYR A 20 3.90 10.76 3.61
N VAL A 21 3.01 11.62 3.12
CA VAL A 21 2.32 11.45 1.84
C VAL A 21 2.95 12.37 0.81
N ASN A 22 3.65 11.79 -0.17
CA ASN A 22 4.43 12.54 -1.16
C ASN A 22 5.35 13.57 -0.50
N PRO A 23 6.29 13.15 0.39
CA PRO A 23 7.11 14.06 1.15
C PRO A 23 7.84 15.06 0.25
N ASP A 24 7.84 16.32 0.67
CA ASP A 24 8.62 17.36 0.02
C ASP A 24 10.13 17.25 0.33
N ASP A 25 10.94 18.14 -0.26
CA ASP A 25 12.39 18.09 -0.09
C ASP A 25 12.83 18.37 1.35
N ALA A 26 12.07 19.18 2.10
CA ALA A 26 12.38 19.47 3.51
C ALA A 26 12.06 18.24 4.38
N GLU A 27 10.94 17.57 4.13
CA GLU A 27 10.55 16.33 4.80
C GLU A 27 11.52 15.19 4.47
N LYS A 28 11.92 15.03 3.20
CA LYS A 28 12.94 14.05 2.79
C LYS A 28 14.26 14.29 3.49
N ASN A 29 14.72 15.53 3.54
CA ASN A 29 15.95 15.90 4.24
C ASN A 29 15.87 15.58 5.74
N PHE A 30 14.73 15.81 6.39
CA PHE A 30 14.51 15.41 7.78
C PHE A 30 14.56 13.90 7.96
N LEU A 31 13.89 13.14 7.09
CA LEU A 31 13.89 11.68 7.12
C LEU A 31 15.29 11.09 6.96
N ILE A 32 16.09 11.62 6.03
CA ILE A 32 17.45 11.14 5.76
C ILE A 32 18.41 11.56 6.87
N ASN A 33 18.44 12.84 7.23
CA ASN A 33 19.49 13.37 8.10
C ASN A 33 19.18 13.25 9.60
N THR A 34 17.89 13.21 9.99
CA THR A 34 17.50 13.12 11.40
C THR A 34 17.05 11.73 11.80
N LEU A 35 16.26 11.04 10.97
CA LEU A 35 15.85 9.68 11.22
C LEU A 35 16.82 8.64 10.67
N LEU A 36 17.82 9.06 9.88
CA LEU A 36 18.86 8.23 9.28
C LEU A 36 18.26 7.14 8.36
N LEU A 37 17.21 7.49 7.61
CA LEU A 37 16.71 6.61 6.58
C LEU A 37 17.64 6.63 5.37
N ASP A 38 17.86 5.47 4.77
CA ASP A 38 18.59 5.39 3.50
C ASP A 38 17.82 6.10 2.39
N GLU A 39 18.49 6.99 1.65
CA GLU A 39 17.88 7.79 0.59
C GLU A 39 17.32 6.93 -0.54
N HIS A 40 18.03 5.85 -0.91
CA HIS A 40 17.55 4.94 -1.94
C HIS A 40 16.26 4.23 -1.50
N THR A 41 16.21 3.75 -0.26
CA THR A 41 15.05 3.06 0.31
C THR A 41 13.85 4.02 0.47
N LEU A 42 14.11 5.28 0.84
CA LEU A 42 13.09 6.32 0.85
C LEU A 42 12.49 6.54 -0.55
N ASN A 43 13.33 6.72 -1.57
CA ASN A 43 12.87 6.95 -2.94
C ASN A 43 12.15 5.73 -3.51
N SER A 44 12.61 4.52 -3.20
CA SER A 44 11.96 3.26 -3.56
C SER A 44 10.54 3.13 -2.99
N SER A 45 10.29 3.74 -1.82
CA SER A 45 8.94 3.78 -1.20
C SER A 45 7.92 4.53 -2.07
N LEU A 46 8.38 5.40 -2.95
CA LEU A 46 7.57 6.23 -3.83
C LEU A 46 7.58 5.78 -5.30
N ASP A 47 8.40 4.79 -5.66
CA ASP A 47 8.43 4.25 -7.03
C ASP A 47 7.49 3.04 -7.17
N PRO A 48 6.41 3.15 -7.97
CA PRO A 48 5.48 2.04 -8.18
C PRO A 48 6.12 0.84 -8.93
N ASN A 49 7.29 1.00 -9.57
CA ASN A 49 7.99 -0.08 -10.26
C ASN A 49 9.02 -0.80 -9.39
N GLU A 50 9.34 -0.26 -8.21
CA GLU A 50 10.31 -0.84 -7.31
C GLU A 50 9.84 -2.21 -6.78
N LEU A 51 10.78 -3.13 -6.55
CA LEU A 51 10.46 -4.44 -5.98
C LEU A 51 10.34 -4.34 -4.46
N GLY A 52 9.45 -5.17 -3.90
CA GLY A 52 9.36 -5.33 -2.46
C GLY A 52 10.66 -5.89 -1.90
N ARG A 53 11.12 -5.35 -0.78
CA ARG A 53 12.32 -5.79 -0.07
C ARG A 53 12.23 -5.52 1.42
N LEU A 54 12.99 -6.29 2.17
CA LEU A 54 13.17 -6.14 3.61
C LEU A 54 14.64 -5.83 3.87
N GLU A 55 14.89 -4.79 4.65
CA GLU A 55 16.22 -4.36 5.05
C GLU A 55 16.29 -4.17 6.56
N PHE A 56 17.42 -4.56 7.16
CA PHE A 56 17.67 -4.38 8.58
C PHE A 56 18.79 -3.36 8.74
N GLU A 57 18.43 -2.21 9.28
CA GLU A 57 19.35 -1.14 9.59
C GLU A 57 19.69 -1.12 11.09
N ALA A 58 20.70 -0.33 11.47
CA ALA A 58 21.17 -0.30 12.86
C ALA A 58 20.10 0.16 13.87
N ASN A 59 19.15 1.01 13.45
CA ASN A 59 18.15 1.64 14.30
C ASN A 59 16.68 1.33 13.90
N HIS A 60 16.45 0.69 12.75
CA HIS A 60 15.13 0.35 12.28
C HIS A 60 15.15 -0.84 11.31
N MET A 61 13.97 -1.38 11.06
CA MET A 61 13.70 -2.33 9.97
C MET A 61 12.88 -1.60 8.90
N ALA A 62 13.29 -1.71 7.64
CA ALA A 62 12.60 -1.13 6.50
C ALA A 62 11.96 -2.21 5.64
N ILE A 63 10.70 -2.01 5.28
CA ILE A 63 9.97 -2.83 4.30
C ILE A 63 9.48 -1.93 3.18
N ILE A 64 9.85 -2.27 1.95
CA ILE A 64 9.17 -1.77 0.75
C ILE A 64 8.16 -2.83 0.33
N SER A 65 6.89 -2.44 0.29
CA SER A 65 5.78 -3.33 -0.03
C SER A 65 4.89 -2.72 -1.11
N LYS A 66 4.09 -3.56 -1.76
CA LYS A 66 3.09 -3.13 -2.74
C LYS A 66 1.70 -3.16 -2.12
N ARG A 67 0.90 -2.16 -2.47
CA ARG A 67 -0.53 -2.11 -2.11
C ARG A 67 -1.37 -1.77 -3.34
N PRO A 68 -2.64 -2.21 -3.39
CA PRO A 68 -3.56 -1.71 -4.40
C PRO A 68 -3.73 -0.20 -4.27
N ARG A 69 -3.73 0.48 -5.42
CA ARG A 69 -4.09 1.89 -5.50
C ARG A 69 -5.61 2.04 -5.39
N ARG A 70 -6.08 3.17 -4.85
CA ARG A 70 -7.51 3.48 -4.85
C ARG A 70 -8.02 3.54 -6.29
N TYR A 71 -9.09 2.79 -6.54
CA TYR A 71 -9.74 2.74 -7.84
C TYR A 71 -10.67 3.93 -8.05
N SER A 72 -10.64 4.49 -9.24
CA SER A 72 -11.59 5.50 -9.70
C SER A 72 -12.36 4.98 -10.92
N SER A 73 -13.63 5.31 -11.05
CA SER A 73 -14.45 4.98 -12.23
C SER A 73 -13.84 5.48 -13.55
N LYS A 74 -12.96 6.48 -13.50
CA LYS A 74 -12.21 7.00 -14.65
C LYS A 74 -11.12 6.05 -15.14
N ASP A 75 -10.72 5.08 -14.33
CA ASP A 75 -9.63 4.15 -14.64
C ASP A 75 -10.06 3.03 -15.61
N ASN A 76 -11.34 2.96 -16.00
CA ASN A 76 -11.86 1.98 -16.97
C ASN A 76 -11.42 0.54 -16.66
N PHE A 77 -11.53 0.12 -15.40
CA PHE A 77 -11.11 -1.18 -14.87
C PHE A 77 -9.59 -1.45 -14.91
N LEU A 78 -8.76 -0.43 -15.12
CA LEU A 78 -7.32 -0.54 -14.95
C LEU A 78 -6.94 -0.31 -13.49
N LEU A 79 -6.79 -1.40 -12.72
CA LEU A 79 -6.35 -1.33 -11.33
C LEU A 79 -4.82 -1.31 -11.28
N LYS A 80 -4.29 -0.39 -10.50
CA LYS A 80 -2.84 -0.17 -10.36
C LYS A 80 -2.39 -0.52 -8.95
N VAL A 81 -1.09 -0.60 -8.79
CA VAL A 81 -0.42 -0.79 -7.50
C VAL A 81 0.54 0.36 -7.26
N ASP A 82 0.69 0.74 -6.00
CA ASP A 82 1.69 1.70 -5.53
C ASP A 82 2.66 1.01 -4.57
N SER A 83 3.84 1.59 -4.43
CA SER A 83 4.77 1.24 -3.36
C SER A 83 4.42 1.97 -2.08
N ILE A 84 4.83 1.39 -0.97
CA ILE A 84 4.82 2.00 0.35
C ILE A 84 6.05 1.55 1.11
N GLY A 85 6.72 2.48 1.77
CA GLY A 85 7.79 2.21 2.73
C GLY A 85 7.25 2.18 4.14
N LEU A 86 7.60 1.15 4.89
CA LEU A 86 7.31 0.98 6.31
C LEU A 86 8.63 0.87 7.06
N PHE A 87 8.94 1.86 7.89
CA PHE A 87 10.17 1.94 8.67
C PHE A 87 9.81 1.78 10.14
N LEU A 88 10.07 0.58 10.68
CA LEU A 88 9.74 0.22 12.05
C LEU A 88 10.94 0.45 12.96
N PHE A 89 10.85 1.45 13.82
CA PHE A 89 11.77 1.70 14.94
C PHE A 89 11.26 0.99 16.21
N THR A 90 12.03 1.04 17.27
CA THR A 90 11.65 0.45 18.56
C THR A 90 10.36 1.07 19.12
N ASP A 91 10.20 2.38 18.96
CA ASP A 91 9.15 3.20 19.60
C ASP A 91 8.17 3.85 18.60
N LYS A 92 8.46 3.80 17.30
CA LYS A 92 7.67 4.45 16.27
C LYS A 92 7.65 3.70 14.95
N LEU A 93 6.62 3.96 14.16
CA LEU A 93 6.46 3.54 12.77
C LEU A 93 6.44 4.78 11.87
N VAL A 94 7.31 4.82 10.87
CA VAL A 94 7.28 5.82 9.81
C VAL A 94 6.78 5.15 8.54
N MET A 95 5.77 5.74 7.91
CA MET A 95 5.17 5.28 6.66
C MET A 95 5.40 6.32 5.59
N ILE A 96 5.91 5.92 4.43
CA ILE A 96 6.15 6.80 3.27
C ILE A 96 5.33 6.25 2.10
N THR A 97 4.46 7.08 1.53
CA THR A 97 3.48 6.63 0.53
C THR A 97 3.12 7.75 -0.45
N GLN A 98 2.59 7.39 -1.61
CA GLN A 98 2.03 8.36 -2.58
C GLN A 98 0.58 8.76 -2.24
N GLU A 99 -0.19 7.87 -1.62
CA GLU A 99 -1.58 8.13 -1.23
C GLU A 99 -1.75 7.87 0.26
N GLU A 100 -2.57 8.69 0.90
CA GLU A 100 -2.92 8.54 2.31
C GLU A 100 -3.41 7.12 2.63
N PHE A 101 -2.94 6.56 3.74
CA PHE A 101 -3.39 5.28 4.27
C PHE A 101 -4.38 5.52 5.42
N LEU A 102 -5.56 4.94 5.32
CA LEU A 102 -6.59 5.05 6.35
C LEU A 102 -6.54 3.84 7.30
N PHE A 103 -6.45 4.13 8.60
CA PHE A 103 -6.48 3.11 9.65
C PHE A 103 -7.93 2.74 10.01
N GLU A 104 -8.67 2.19 9.04
CA GLU A 104 -10.09 1.90 9.16
C GLU A 104 -10.37 0.40 9.29
N GLY A 105 -11.59 0.09 9.77
CA GLY A 105 -12.09 -1.27 9.88
C GLY A 105 -11.66 -2.00 11.16
N ARG A 106 -12.21 -3.21 11.32
CA ARG A 106 -12.01 -4.03 12.53
C ARG A 106 -10.57 -4.50 12.72
N ILE A 107 -9.78 -4.52 11.64
CA ILE A 107 -8.37 -4.92 11.69
C ILE A 107 -7.55 -3.98 12.59
N PHE A 108 -7.87 -2.68 12.59
CA PHE A 108 -7.19 -1.67 13.40
C PHE A 108 -7.83 -1.44 14.78
N ALA A 109 -8.71 -2.32 15.22
CA ALA A 109 -9.21 -2.32 16.58
C ALA A 109 -8.26 -3.06 17.52
N LYS A 110 -8.19 -2.64 18.79
CA LYS A 110 -7.41 -3.27 19.87
C LYS A 110 -5.90 -3.28 19.60
N LEU A 111 -5.36 -2.18 19.09
CA LEU A 111 -3.93 -1.98 18.92
C LEU A 111 -3.26 -1.82 20.29
N ARG A 112 -2.13 -2.51 20.51
CA ARG A 112 -1.38 -2.52 21.77
C ARG A 112 -0.02 -1.88 21.65
N SER A 113 0.57 -1.91 20.47
CA SER A 113 1.92 -1.41 20.22
C SER A 113 2.09 -0.94 18.79
N VAL A 114 3.20 -0.29 18.51
CA VAL A 114 3.61 0.11 17.16
C VAL A 114 3.80 -1.11 16.25
N GLN A 115 4.32 -2.22 16.79
CA GLN A 115 4.50 -3.48 16.09
C GLN A 115 3.14 -4.08 15.68
N ASP A 116 2.11 -3.96 16.53
CA ASP A 116 0.73 -4.36 16.17
C ASP A 116 0.22 -3.55 14.96
N VAL A 117 0.47 -2.23 14.96
CA VAL A 117 0.10 -1.37 13.82
C VAL A 117 0.81 -1.84 12.56
N PHE A 118 2.12 -2.04 12.63
CA PHE A 118 2.95 -2.47 11.51
C PHE A 118 2.43 -3.78 10.89
N ILE A 119 2.21 -4.82 11.71
CA ILE A 119 1.69 -6.11 11.23
C ILE A 119 0.30 -5.95 10.62
N LYS A 120 -0.59 -5.17 11.26
CA LYS A 120 -1.94 -4.96 10.76
C LYS A 120 -1.99 -4.14 9.48
N VAL A 121 -1.04 -3.22 9.28
CA VAL A 121 -0.87 -2.51 8.00
C VAL A 121 -0.53 -3.51 6.88
N ILE A 122 0.45 -4.38 7.09
CA ILE A 122 0.80 -5.43 6.12
C ILE A 122 -0.40 -6.32 5.84
N PHE A 123 -1.11 -6.77 6.88
CA PHE A 123 -2.29 -7.61 6.74
C PHE A 123 -3.42 -6.90 5.98
N SER A 124 -3.56 -5.59 6.15
CA SER A 124 -4.54 -4.80 5.41
C SER A 124 -4.25 -4.75 3.91
N PHE A 125 -2.97 -4.77 3.50
CA PHE A 125 -2.61 -4.84 2.08
C PHE A 125 -3.04 -6.18 1.46
N ILE A 126 -2.81 -7.30 2.17
CA ILE A 126 -3.24 -8.63 1.72
C ILE A 126 -4.75 -8.63 1.50
N ARG A 127 -5.52 -8.18 2.49
CA ARG A 127 -6.98 -8.10 2.39
C ARG A 127 -7.45 -7.19 1.25
N HIS A 128 -6.79 -6.07 1.04
CA HIS A 128 -7.14 -5.14 -0.03
C HIS A 128 -6.91 -5.79 -1.42
N PHE A 129 -5.85 -6.58 -1.59
CA PHE A 129 -5.66 -7.38 -2.79
C PHE A 129 -6.77 -8.41 -2.97
N GLU A 130 -7.14 -9.14 -1.91
CA GLU A 130 -8.23 -10.13 -1.95
C GLU A 130 -9.57 -9.48 -2.36
N GLU A 131 -9.93 -8.35 -1.75
CA GLU A 131 -11.14 -7.61 -2.05
C GLU A 131 -11.18 -7.16 -3.52
N HIS A 132 -10.08 -6.63 -4.05
CA HIS A 132 -9.98 -6.23 -5.45
C HIS A 132 -10.04 -7.44 -6.41
N LEU A 133 -9.43 -8.57 -6.07
CA LEU A 133 -9.50 -9.79 -6.90
C LEU A 133 -10.93 -10.35 -6.99
N ILE A 134 -11.71 -10.26 -5.91
CA ILE A 134 -13.14 -10.61 -5.92
C ILE A 134 -13.92 -9.71 -6.89
N VAL A 135 -13.66 -8.40 -6.85
CA VAL A 135 -14.30 -7.43 -7.75
C VAL A 135 -13.89 -7.68 -9.21
N ILE A 136 -12.59 -7.90 -9.47
CA ILE A 136 -12.08 -8.22 -10.81
C ILE A 136 -12.80 -9.45 -11.38
N ARG A 137 -12.95 -10.50 -10.58
CA ARG A 137 -13.65 -11.71 -10.98
C ARG A 137 -15.10 -11.40 -11.41
N GLY A 138 -15.87 -10.67 -10.58
CA GLY A 138 -17.24 -10.30 -10.91
C GLY A 138 -17.34 -9.51 -12.23
N ILE A 139 -16.45 -8.52 -12.42
CA ILE A 139 -16.40 -7.73 -13.66
C ILE A 139 -16.02 -8.61 -14.87
N SER A 140 -15.10 -9.55 -14.70
CA SER A 140 -14.71 -10.47 -15.79
C SER A 140 -15.89 -11.35 -16.23
N ASP A 141 -16.65 -11.90 -15.28
CA ASP A 141 -17.82 -12.73 -15.54
C ASP A 141 -18.91 -11.92 -16.29
N GLU A 142 -19.14 -10.66 -15.90
CA GLU A 142 -20.08 -9.76 -16.56
C GLU A 142 -19.66 -9.43 -18.01
N LEU A 143 -18.37 -9.08 -18.21
CA LEU A 143 -17.83 -8.77 -19.53
C LEU A 143 -17.85 -10.00 -20.45
N GLU A 144 -17.57 -11.19 -19.96
CA GLU A 144 -17.69 -12.43 -20.73
C GLU A 144 -19.12 -12.62 -21.24
N ALA A 145 -20.12 -12.42 -20.39
CA ALA A 145 -21.52 -12.52 -20.76
C ALA A 145 -21.91 -11.48 -21.84
N GLU A 146 -21.46 -10.23 -21.70
CA GLU A 146 -21.72 -9.16 -22.68
C GLU A 146 -21.06 -9.43 -24.03
N ILE A 147 -19.84 -9.95 -24.06
CA ILE A 147 -19.10 -10.27 -25.30
C ILE A 147 -19.80 -11.42 -26.04
N ASN A 148 -20.29 -12.42 -25.34
CA ASN A 148 -21.03 -13.52 -25.91
C ASN A 148 -22.36 -13.07 -26.56
N MET A 149 -22.96 -11.97 -26.07
CA MET A 149 -24.16 -11.39 -26.65
C MET A 149 -23.88 -10.41 -27.80
N SER A 150 -22.85 -9.56 -27.63
CA SER A 150 -22.47 -8.54 -28.62
C SER A 150 -21.04 -8.07 -28.39
N MET A 151 -20.15 -8.39 -29.30
CA MET A 151 -18.76 -7.95 -29.23
C MET A 151 -18.65 -6.46 -29.54
N SER A 152 -18.36 -5.65 -28.53
CA SER A 152 -18.07 -4.23 -28.70
C SER A 152 -16.58 -3.95 -28.49
N ASN A 153 -16.02 -2.96 -29.20
CA ASN A 153 -14.64 -2.51 -28.97
C ASN A 153 -14.40 -2.03 -27.52
N LYS A 154 -15.42 -1.49 -26.88
CA LYS A 154 -15.37 -1.03 -25.50
C LYS A 154 -15.13 -2.20 -24.55
N ASN A 155 -15.86 -3.30 -24.71
CA ASN A 155 -15.73 -4.50 -23.87
C ASN A 155 -14.34 -5.13 -24.04
N LEU A 156 -13.79 -5.12 -25.24
CA LEU A 156 -12.42 -5.57 -25.49
C LEU A 156 -11.38 -4.72 -24.75
N ILE A 157 -11.54 -3.39 -24.77
CA ILE A 157 -10.64 -2.48 -24.01
C ILE A 157 -10.73 -2.78 -22.50
N TYR A 158 -11.91 -3.02 -21.98
CA TYR A 158 -12.10 -3.36 -20.55
C TYR A 158 -11.45 -4.69 -20.19
N MET A 159 -11.56 -5.71 -21.04
CA MET A 159 -10.86 -6.99 -20.85
C MET A 159 -9.34 -6.81 -20.83
N PHE A 160 -8.77 -6.05 -21.75
CA PHE A 160 -7.34 -5.74 -21.75
C PHE A 160 -6.90 -5.02 -20.47
N ASN A 161 -7.71 -4.10 -19.96
CA ASN A 161 -7.40 -3.40 -18.72
C ASN A 161 -7.45 -4.33 -17.51
N ILE A 162 -8.39 -5.27 -17.48
CA ILE A 162 -8.46 -6.30 -16.42
C ILE A 162 -7.27 -7.24 -16.51
N GLU A 163 -6.93 -7.74 -17.69
CA GLU A 163 -5.75 -8.58 -17.91
C GLU A 163 -4.47 -7.88 -17.41
N LYS A 164 -4.28 -6.63 -17.80
CA LYS A 164 -3.15 -5.80 -17.34
C LYS A 164 -3.15 -5.60 -15.83
N SER A 165 -4.32 -5.41 -15.22
CA SER A 165 -4.49 -5.29 -13.77
C SER A 165 -4.07 -6.57 -13.06
N LEU A 166 -4.47 -7.74 -13.58
CA LEU A 166 -4.10 -9.04 -13.02
C LEU A 166 -2.58 -9.26 -13.07
N VAL A 167 -1.91 -8.85 -14.14
CA VAL A 167 -0.44 -8.91 -14.25
C VAL A 167 0.21 -8.01 -13.21
N TYR A 168 -0.27 -6.79 -13.01
CA TYR A 168 0.25 -5.89 -11.98
C TYR A 168 0.06 -6.48 -10.58
N TYR A 169 -1.11 -7.04 -10.30
CA TYR A 169 -1.42 -7.65 -9.00
C TYR A 169 -0.60 -8.90 -8.74
N LEU A 170 -0.45 -9.78 -9.75
CA LEU A 170 0.38 -10.97 -9.63
C LEU A 170 1.84 -10.59 -9.30
N ASN A 171 2.40 -9.61 -10.00
CA ASN A 171 3.76 -9.12 -9.75
C ASN A 171 3.89 -8.51 -8.35
N ALA A 172 2.91 -7.72 -7.93
CA ALA A 172 2.89 -7.08 -6.61
C ALA A 172 2.78 -8.12 -5.47
N ILE A 173 1.85 -9.07 -5.59
CA ILE A 173 1.65 -10.15 -4.61
C ILE A 173 2.90 -11.02 -4.52
N ASN A 174 3.49 -11.42 -5.65
CA ASN A 174 4.73 -12.19 -5.67
C ASN A 174 5.90 -11.40 -5.06
N SER A 175 5.97 -10.09 -5.30
CA SER A 175 6.97 -9.21 -4.71
C SER A 175 6.82 -9.14 -3.19
N ASN A 176 5.59 -8.92 -2.70
CA ASN A 176 5.29 -8.91 -1.27
C ASN A 176 5.56 -10.28 -0.60
N GLY A 177 5.22 -11.38 -1.27
CA GLY A 177 5.45 -12.73 -0.75
C GLY A 177 6.94 -13.10 -0.56
N LYS A 178 7.87 -12.34 -1.12
CA LYS A 178 9.31 -12.50 -0.87
C LYS A 178 9.79 -11.73 0.36
N VAL A 179 8.97 -10.83 0.87
CA VAL A 179 9.31 -9.89 1.96
C VAL A 179 8.67 -10.31 3.28
N ILE A 180 7.52 -10.98 3.22
CA ILE A 180 6.75 -11.49 4.35
C ILE A 180 7.13 -12.96 4.62
#